data_c91a07deceff558731a10c5baf257377
#
_entry.id   c91a07deceff558731a10c5baf257377
#
_cell.length_a   1.000
_cell.length_b   1.000
_cell.length_c   1.000
_cell.angle_alpha   90.00
_cell.angle_beta   90.00
_cell.angle_gamma   90.00
#
_symmetry.space_group_name_H-M   'P 1'
#
loop_
_entity.id
_entity.type
_entity.pdbx_description
1 polymer ?
#
loop_
_entity_poly.entity_id
_entity_poly.type
_entity_poly.pdbx_seq_one_letter_code
_entity_poly.pdbx_strand_id
1 'polypeptide(L)'
;ASNIFTDEGMPYLANVFVYGLYMIFIILILLLFFLIVRNVVKLFYEHRRGVIGSRLRTKLVAAFVGLSLVPTVLLFLFAINFLSYGLEFWFNVKTGDALNKSLEVAQIYYQQAAEQAKFNARQISSDITKNRLYERERLEYLQNFIKQRQKNYNLGMVEVYFDFQPQNIVFPDVEHPEMMPAMLSPKLLEEIYAGKEVSTVETTNTGETIVGVAPVFSYAVPSEVIGRISVNYNVPKGF
;
A
#
# COMPACT_ATOMS: atom_id res chain seq x y z
N ALA A 1 -19.39 35.15 18.71
CA ALA A 1 -20.49 34.19 18.54
C ALA A 1 -19.97 33.08 17.64
N SER A 2 -19.46 32.04 18.28
CA SER A 2 -18.68 30.96 17.69
C SER A 2 -19.55 29.73 17.45
N ASN A 3 -19.31 29.14 16.31
CA ASN A 3 -19.82 27.88 15.82
C ASN A 3 -19.76 26.78 16.89
N ILE A 4 -20.92 26.33 17.39
CA ILE A 4 -21.10 25.10 18.13
C ILE A 4 -22.04 24.23 17.29
N PHE A 5 -21.55 23.73 16.19
CA PHE A 5 -22.06 22.54 15.53
C PHE A 5 -20.83 21.71 15.16
N THR A 6 -20.32 20.98 16.13
CA THR A 6 -19.33 19.96 15.90
C THR A 6 -20.01 18.79 15.21
N ASP A 7 -19.51 18.49 14.02
CA ASP A 7 -19.94 17.45 13.06
C ASP A 7 -19.78 16.01 13.58
N GLU A 8 -19.44 15.83 14.84
CA GLU A 8 -19.21 14.50 15.47
C GLU A 8 -20.47 13.82 15.98
N GLY A 9 -21.60 14.51 16.09
CA GLY A 9 -22.85 13.93 16.57
C GLY A 9 -23.72 13.24 15.52
N MET A 10 -23.57 13.60 14.24
CA MET A 10 -24.41 13.08 13.16
C MET A 10 -24.18 11.59 12.84
N PRO A 11 -22.96 11.03 12.81
CA PRO A 11 -22.77 9.62 12.52
C PRO A 11 -23.32 8.70 13.60
N TYR A 12 -23.31 9.13 14.87
CA TYR A 12 -23.86 8.34 16.00
C TYR A 12 -25.39 8.25 15.95
N LEU A 13 -26.08 9.35 15.71
CA LEU A 13 -27.54 9.38 15.60
C LEU A 13 -28.03 8.58 14.38
N ALA A 14 -27.35 8.68 13.24
CA ALA A 14 -27.65 7.88 12.05
C ALA A 14 -27.49 6.38 12.32
N ASN A 15 -26.42 5.98 13.00
CA ASN A 15 -26.18 4.59 13.36
C ASN A 15 -27.22 4.06 14.33
N VAL A 16 -27.58 4.81 15.39
CA VAL A 16 -28.62 4.43 16.34
C VAL A 16 -29.99 4.28 15.65
N PHE A 17 -30.31 5.19 14.73
CA PHE A 17 -31.55 5.12 13.95
C PHE A 17 -31.58 3.88 13.05
N VAL A 18 -30.49 3.56 12.35
CA VAL A 18 -30.36 2.36 11.51
C VAL A 18 -30.46 1.10 12.33
N TYR A 19 -29.81 1.01 13.49
CA TYR A 19 -29.93 -0.13 14.41
C TYR A 19 -31.34 -0.27 14.97
N GLY A 20 -32.01 0.83 15.32
CA GLY A 20 -33.39 0.83 15.74
C GLY A 20 -34.33 0.29 14.67
N LEU A 21 -34.16 0.73 13.44
CA LEU A 21 -34.94 0.29 12.30
C LEU A 21 -34.71 -1.20 11.99
N TYR A 22 -33.47 -1.66 12.09
CA TYR A 22 -33.10 -3.07 11.93
C TYR A 22 -33.70 -3.96 13.00
N MET A 23 -33.72 -3.52 14.28
CA MET A 23 -34.38 -4.25 15.39
C MET A 23 -35.88 -4.34 15.19
N ILE A 24 -36.55 -3.26 14.75
CA ILE A 24 -37.97 -3.27 14.43
C ILE A 24 -38.27 -4.28 13.32
N PHE A 25 -37.43 -4.29 12.28
CA PHE A 25 -37.59 -5.22 11.15
C PHE A 25 -37.44 -6.68 11.58
N ILE A 26 -36.47 -7.01 12.45
CA ILE A 26 -36.30 -8.36 13.02
C ILE A 26 -37.51 -8.77 13.85
N ILE A 27 -38.02 -7.87 14.71
CA ILE A 27 -39.22 -8.16 15.54
C ILE A 27 -40.42 -8.42 14.63
N LEU A 28 -40.58 -7.67 13.57
CA LEU A 28 -41.70 -7.81 12.61
C LEU A 28 -41.63 -9.14 11.85
N ILE A 29 -40.44 -9.56 11.45
CA ILE A 29 -40.20 -10.88 10.82
C ILE A 29 -40.50 -12.01 11.80
N LEU A 30 -40.04 -11.92 13.05
CA LEU A 30 -40.34 -12.93 14.10
C LEU A 30 -41.82 -13.03 14.39
N LEU A 31 -42.54 -11.89 14.47
CA LEU A 31 -43.98 -11.86 14.66
C LEU A 31 -44.73 -12.49 13.48
N LEU A 32 -44.30 -12.15 12.24
CA LEU A 32 -44.89 -12.76 11.06
C LEU A 32 -44.64 -14.27 11.01
N PHE A 33 -43.44 -14.71 11.31
CA PHE A 33 -43.08 -16.13 11.41
C PHE A 33 -43.94 -16.86 12.47
N PHE A 34 -44.11 -16.27 13.68
CA PHE A 34 -44.96 -16.81 14.72
C PHE A 34 -46.42 -16.96 14.27
N LEU A 35 -46.98 -15.94 13.61
CA LEU A 35 -48.33 -16.00 13.07
C LEU A 35 -48.50 -17.09 12.01
N ILE A 36 -47.54 -17.27 11.13
CA ILE A 36 -47.54 -18.33 10.10
C ILE A 36 -47.52 -19.71 10.80
N VAL A 37 -46.56 -19.92 11.70
CA VAL A 37 -46.47 -21.21 12.47
C VAL A 37 -47.74 -21.50 13.21
N ARG A 38 -48.30 -20.53 13.91
CA ARG A 38 -49.58 -20.67 14.63
C ARG A 38 -50.73 -21.10 13.71
N ASN A 39 -50.82 -20.47 12.54
CA ASN A 39 -51.88 -20.80 11.57
C ASN A 39 -51.70 -22.19 10.94
N VAL A 40 -50.43 -22.57 10.63
CA VAL A 40 -50.11 -23.91 10.13
C VAL A 40 -50.39 -24.99 11.15
N VAL A 41 -50.01 -24.78 12.41
CA VAL A 41 -50.28 -25.72 13.51
C VAL A 41 -51.81 -25.88 13.73
N LYS A 42 -52.57 -24.77 13.70
CA LYS A 42 -54.05 -24.80 13.79
C LYS A 42 -54.66 -25.60 12.65
N LEU A 43 -54.18 -25.40 11.42
CA LEU A 43 -54.65 -26.12 10.22
C LEU A 43 -54.33 -27.63 10.34
N PHE A 44 -53.15 -27.99 10.86
CA PHE A 44 -52.76 -29.39 11.06
C PHE A 44 -53.61 -30.08 12.16
N TYR A 45 -53.93 -29.33 13.24
CA TYR A 45 -54.75 -29.85 14.33
C TYR A 45 -56.22 -30.06 13.91
N GLU A 46 -56.81 -29.13 13.13
CA GLU A 46 -58.15 -29.23 12.55
C GLU A 46 -58.25 -30.42 11.56
N HIS A 47 -57.17 -30.69 10.82
CA HIS A 47 -57.11 -31.83 9.88
C HIS A 47 -57.16 -33.18 10.61
N ARG A 48 -56.55 -33.33 11.77
CA ARG A 48 -56.55 -34.55 12.59
C ARG A 48 -57.92 -34.85 13.24
N ARG A 49 -58.78 -33.83 13.46
CA ARG A 49 -60.09 -33.98 14.09
C ARG A 49 -61.23 -34.38 13.15
N GLY A 50 -60.98 -34.62 11.89
CA GLY A 50 -61.94 -35.20 10.93
C GLY A 50 -63.19 -34.34 10.65
N VAL A 51 -63.12 -33.02 10.82
CA VAL A 51 -64.23 -32.09 10.55
C VAL A 51 -64.59 -32.13 9.06
N ILE A 52 -65.88 -32.31 8.78
CA ILE A 52 -66.42 -32.38 7.42
C ILE A 52 -66.08 -31.08 6.66
N GLY A 53 -65.37 -31.18 5.50
CA GLY A 53 -64.86 -30.04 4.72
C GLY A 53 -63.40 -29.64 4.97
N SER A 54 -62.73 -30.12 6.01
CA SER A 54 -61.32 -29.79 6.32
C SER A 54 -60.35 -30.26 5.22
N ARG A 55 -60.63 -31.39 4.58
CA ARG A 55 -59.77 -31.95 3.51
C ARG A 55 -59.73 -31.06 2.26
N LEU A 56 -60.82 -30.42 1.88
CA LEU A 56 -60.86 -29.53 0.72
C LEU A 56 -60.12 -28.22 1.00
N ARG A 57 -60.35 -27.67 2.21
CA ARG A 57 -59.72 -26.45 2.68
C ARG A 57 -58.20 -26.61 2.80
N THR A 58 -57.73 -27.74 3.34
CA THR A 58 -56.28 -28.04 3.45
C THR A 58 -55.63 -28.19 2.08
N LYS A 59 -56.27 -28.88 1.12
CA LYS A 59 -55.76 -29.00 -0.24
C LYS A 59 -55.67 -27.64 -0.95
N LEU A 60 -56.69 -26.80 -0.79
CA LEU A 60 -56.71 -25.47 -1.40
C LEU A 60 -55.61 -24.56 -0.83
N VAL A 61 -55.42 -24.56 0.52
CA VAL A 61 -54.36 -23.80 1.18
C VAL A 61 -52.98 -24.32 0.76
N ALA A 62 -52.79 -25.66 0.72
CA ALA A 62 -51.54 -26.27 0.32
C ALA A 62 -51.19 -25.92 -1.15
N ALA A 63 -52.21 -25.92 -2.05
CA ALA A 63 -51.99 -25.53 -3.44
C ALA A 63 -51.62 -24.05 -3.56
N PHE A 64 -52.27 -23.15 -2.80
CA PHE A 64 -51.92 -21.73 -2.82
C PHE A 64 -50.50 -21.45 -2.24
N VAL A 65 -50.20 -22.09 -1.13
CA VAL A 65 -48.87 -21.98 -0.50
C VAL A 65 -47.79 -22.53 -1.44
N GLY A 66 -48.03 -23.70 -2.05
CA GLY A 66 -47.08 -24.28 -2.99
C GLY A 66 -46.87 -23.42 -4.22
N LEU A 67 -47.98 -22.87 -4.81
CA LEU A 67 -47.92 -22.01 -5.97
C LEU A 67 -47.18 -20.67 -5.69
N SER A 68 -47.27 -20.17 -4.46
CA SER A 68 -46.53 -18.95 -4.05
C SER A 68 -45.10 -19.23 -3.61
N LEU A 69 -44.89 -20.29 -2.84
CA LEU A 69 -43.58 -20.57 -2.20
C LEU A 69 -42.56 -21.11 -3.18
N VAL A 70 -42.98 -21.97 -4.12
CA VAL A 70 -42.05 -22.55 -5.10
C VAL A 70 -41.35 -21.48 -5.97
N PRO A 71 -42.08 -20.57 -6.64
CA PRO A 71 -41.40 -19.52 -7.43
C PRO A 71 -40.58 -18.57 -6.54
N THR A 72 -41.02 -18.27 -5.32
CA THR A 72 -40.28 -17.41 -4.39
C THR A 72 -38.95 -18.05 -3.98
N VAL A 73 -38.94 -19.34 -3.64
CA VAL A 73 -37.71 -20.06 -3.30
C VAL A 73 -36.78 -20.14 -4.51
N LEU A 74 -37.32 -20.42 -5.70
CA LEU A 74 -36.50 -20.46 -6.93
C LEU A 74 -35.86 -19.11 -7.22
N LEU A 75 -36.61 -18.01 -7.13
CA LEU A 75 -36.09 -16.66 -7.29
C LEU A 75 -35.05 -16.31 -6.24
N PHE A 76 -35.26 -16.73 -4.98
CA PHE A 76 -34.31 -16.51 -3.91
C PHE A 76 -32.97 -17.24 -4.16
N LEU A 77 -33.04 -18.52 -4.55
CA LEU A 77 -31.84 -19.29 -4.91
C LEU A 77 -31.13 -18.70 -6.11
N PHE A 78 -31.87 -18.25 -7.12
CA PHE A 78 -31.31 -17.57 -8.26
C PHE A 78 -30.63 -16.24 -7.85
N ALA A 79 -31.28 -15.45 -7.03
CA ALA A 79 -30.75 -14.17 -6.55
C ALA A 79 -29.45 -14.35 -5.72
N ILE A 80 -29.39 -15.36 -4.83
CA ILE A 80 -28.18 -15.65 -4.08
C ILE A 80 -27.03 -16.04 -5.01
N ASN A 81 -27.27 -16.95 -5.95
CA ASN A 81 -26.26 -17.36 -6.90
C ASN A 81 -25.79 -16.18 -7.76
N PHE A 82 -26.74 -15.39 -8.29
CA PHE A 82 -26.41 -14.21 -9.10
C PHE A 82 -25.59 -13.18 -8.31
N LEU A 83 -25.96 -12.92 -7.05
CA LEU A 83 -25.25 -11.98 -6.20
C LEU A 83 -23.84 -12.49 -5.86
N SER A 84 -23.70 -13.78 -5.57
CA SER A 84 -22.40 -14.40 -5.28
C SER A 84 -21.46 -14.32 -6.47
N TYR A 85 -21.93 -14.70 -7.67
CA TYR A 85 -21.13 -14.57 -8.89
C TYR A 85 -20.83 -13.11 -9.24
N GLY A 86 -21.79 -12.22 -9.06
CA GLY A 86 -21.61 -10.78 -9.32
C GLY A 86 -20.59 -10.14 -8.41
N LEU A 87 -20.64 -10.44 -7.12
CA LEU A 87 -19.67 -9.94 -6.13
C LEU A 87 -18.27 -10.49 -6.38
N GLU A 88 -18.14 -11.81 -6.62
CA GLU A 88 -16.86 -12.45 -6.87
C GLU A 88 -16.19 -11.89 -8.14
N PHE A 89 -16.96 -11.73 -9.22
CA PHE A 89 -16.47 -11.12 -10.44
C PHE A 89 -16.06 -9.66 -10.24
N TRP A 90 -16.86 -8.88 -9.53
CA TRP A 90 -16.59 -7.47 -9.30
C TRP A 90 -15.38 -7.23 -8.39
N PHE A 91 -15.23 -8.02 -7.33
CA PHE A 91 -14.08 -7.95 -6.42
C PHE A 91 -12.79 -8.42 -7.09
N ASN A 92 -12.81 -9.56 -7.78
CA ASN A 92 -11.60 -10.12 -8.40
C ASN A 92 -11.07 -9.23 -9.52
N VAL A 93 -11.95 -8.69 -10.38
CA VAL A 93 -11.52 -7.87 -11.51
C VAL A 93 -11.05 -6.50 -11.06
N LYS A 94 -11.79 -5.79 -10.19
CA LYS A 94 -11.42 -4.42 -9.81
C LYS A 94 -10.30 -4.35 -8.77
N THR A 95 -10.30 -5.23 -7.78
CA THR A 95 -9.29 -5.20 -6.71
C THR A 95 -7.96 -5.75 -7.20
N GLY A 96 -7.97 -6.81 -8.01
CA GLY A 96 -6.77 -7.37 -8.61
C GLY A 96 -6.09 -6.38 -9.56
N ASP A 97 -6.84 -5.72 -10.43
CA ASP A 97 -6.31 -4.72 -11.36
C ASP A 97 -5.77 -3.48 -10.63
N ALA A 98 -6.45 -3.01 -9.59
CA ALA A 98 -5.98 -1.88 -8.80
C ALA A 98 -4.67 -2.21 -8.05
N LEU A 99 -4.57 -3.40 -7.47
CA LEU A 99 -3.36 -3.86 -6.80
C LEU A 99 -2.19 -4.01 -7.77
N ASN A 100 -2.42 -4.65 -8.93
CA ASN A 100 -1.39 -4.82 -9.94
C ASN A 100 -0.89 -3.47 -10.49
N LYS A 101 -1.79 -2.52 -10.73
CA LYS A 101 -1.41 -1.17 -11.15
C LYS A 101 -0.64 -0.42 -10.08
N SER A 102 -1.01 -0.60 -8.81
CA SER A 102 -0.27 0.01 -7.70
C SER A 102 1.15 -0.55 -7.59
N LEU A 103 1.32 -1.86 -7.77
CA LEU A 103 2.64 -2.50 -7.81
C LEU A 103 3.47 -2.04 -9.01
N GLU A 104 2.85 -1.90 -10.19
CA GLU A 104 3.52 -1.37 -11.38
C GLU A 104 3.99 0.07 -11.17
N VAL A 105 3.15 0.94 -10.61
CA VAL A 105 3.52 2.32 -10.27
C VAL A 105 4.66 2.35 -9.26
N ALA A 106 4.61 1.51 -8.23
CA ALA A 106 5.68 1.40 -7.25
C ALA A 106 7.00 0.96 -7.91
N GLN A 107 6.98 -0.06 -8.76
CA GLN A 107 8.17 -0.52 -9.50
C GLN A 107 8.77 0.57 -10.37
N ILE A 108 7.93 1.30 -11.12
CA ILE A 108 8.37 2.43 -11.95
C ILE A 108 9.01 3.51 -11.08
N TYR A 109 8.39 3.84 -9.94
CA TYR A 109 8.93 4.82 -9.00
C TYR A 109 10.32 4.41 -8.49
N TYR A 110 10.48 3.16 -7.99
CA TYR A 110 11.75 2.65 -7.50
C TYR A 110 12.83 2.66 -8.60
N GLN A 111 12.46 2.25 -9.81
CA GLN A 111 13.38 2.27 -10.95
C GLN A 111 13.81 3.68 -11.32
N GLN A 112 12.88 4.63 -11.39
CA GLN A 112 13.21 6.03 -11.70
C GLN A 112 14.08 6.66 -10.61
N ALA A 113 13.76 6.42 -9.34
CA ALA A 113 14.53 6.92 -8.23
C ALA A 113 15.95 6.30 -8.18
N ALA A 114 16.09 5.02 -8.52
CA ALA A 114 17.39 4.35 -8.65
C ALA A 114 18.24 4.93 -9.78
N GLU A 115 17.65 5.19 -10.95
CA GLU A 115 18.35 5.84 -12.06
C GLU A 115 18.72 7.28 -11.71
N GLN A 116 17.85 8.02 -11.03
CA GLN A 116 18.14 9.38 -10.57
C GLN A 116 19.28 9.40 -9.53
N ALA A 117 19.30 8.44 -8.60
CA ALA A 117 20.36 8.29 -7.62
C ALA A 117 21.71 8.02 -8.30
N LYS A 118 21.77 7.08 -9.25
CA LYS A 118 22.97 6.81 -10.05
C LYS A 118 23.42 8.04 -10.83
N PHE A 119 22.48 8.71 -11.49
CA PHE A 119 22.79 9.92 -12.25
C PHE A 119 23.43 11.00 -11.38
N ASN A 120 22.85 11.28 -10.20
CA ASN A 120 23.40 12.28 -9.29
C ASN A 120 24.75 11.86 -8.70
N ALA A 121 24.91 10.59 -8.34
CA ALA A 121 26.21 10.06 -7.91
C ALA A 121 27.29 10.23 -9.00
N ARG A 122 26.95 9.92 -10.27
CA ARG A 122 27.82 10.11 -11.42
C ARG A 122 28.21 11.58 -11.61
N GLN A 123 27.24 12.50 -11.55
CA GLN A 123 27.50 13.92 -11.72
C GLN A 123 28.47 14.45 -10.66
N ILE A 124 28.22 14.11 -9.40
CA ILE A 124 29.08 14.54 -8.30
C ILE A 124 30.46 13.89 -8.43
N SER A 125 30.54 12.59 -8.74
CA SER A 125 31.80 11.90 -8.99
C SER A 125 32.63 12.56 -10.12
N SER A 126 31.97 12.87 -11.25
CA SER A 126 32.61 13.57 -12.37
C SER A 126 33.15 14.94 -11.98
N ASP A 127 32.39 15.70 -11.19
CA ASP A 127 32.80 17.01 -10.69
C ASP A 127 34.00 16.90 -9.73
N ILE A 128 33.96 15.89 -8.82
CA ILE A 128 35.10 15.61 -7.94
C ILE A 128 36.37 15.30 -8.72
N THR A 129 36.27 14.44 -9.74
CA THR A 129 37.40 14.06 -10.60
C THR A 129 37.90 15.25 -11.38
N LYS A 130 37.07 15.97 -12.11
CA LYS A 130 37.45 17.10 -12.99
C LYS A 130 38.12 18.24 -12.22
N ASN A 131 37.60 18.55 -11.02
CA ASN A 131 38.13 19.63 -10.19
C ASN A 131 39.18 19.14 -9.20
N ARG A 132 39.55 17.86 -9.22
CA ARG A 132 40.56 17.24 -8.32
C ARG A 132 40.24 17.49 -6.85
N LEU A 133 38.97 17.40 -6.47
CA LEU A 133 38.53 17.72 -5.12
C LEU A 133 38.96 16.69 -4.07
N TYR A 134 39.52 15.57 -4.48
CA TYR A 134 40.11 14.54 -3.63
C TYR A 134 41.50 14.89 -3.10
N GLU A 135 42.15 15.95 -3.62
CA GLU A 135 43.47 16.42 -3.13
C GLU A 135 43.34 16.99 -1.72
N ARG A 136 44.28 16.69 -0.82
CA ARG A 136 44.25 17.09 0.58
C ARG A 136 44.02 18.58 0.83
N GLU A 137 44.61 19.40 -0.03
CA GLU A 137 44.53 20.87 0.03
C GLU A 137 43.11 21.38 -0.32
N ARG A 138 42.29 20.54 -0.96
CA ARG A 138 40.94 20.87 -1.44
C ARG A 138 39.80 20.23 -0.66
N LEU A 139 40.11 19.56 0.43
CA LEU A 139 39.08 18.86 1.22
C LEU A 139 38.02 19.78 1.82
N GLU A 140 38.37 20.97 2.24
CA GLU A 140 37.42 21.96 2.71
C GLU A 140 36.49 22.42 1.56
N TYR A 141 37.07 22.60 0.38
CA TYR A 141 36.27 22.93 -0.80
C TYR A 141 35.34 21.78 -1.20
N LEU A 142 35.79 20.53 -1.12
CA LEU A 142 34.97 19.34 -1.33
C LEU A 142 33.77 19.34 -0.37
N GLN A 143 33.97 19.63 0.91
CA GLN A 143 32.88 19.65 1.89
C GLN A 143 31.81 20.68 1.52
N ASN A 144 32.21 21.89 1.17
CA ASN A 144 31.27 22.94 0.76
C ASN A 144 30.54 22.59 -0.55
N PHE A 145 31.28 22.01 -1.50
CA PHE A 145 30.74 21.54 -2.77
C PHE A 145 29.66 20.46 -2.57
N ILE A 146 29.94 19.42 -1.75
CA ILE A 146 28.97 18.35 -1.48
C ILE A 146 27.73 18.88 -0.78
N LYS A 147 27.88 19.74 0.24
CA LYS A 147 26.73 20.36 0.93
C LYS A 147 25.84 21.14 -0.05
N GLN A 148 26.45 21.86 -0.98
CA GLN A 148 25.70 22.58 -1.99
C GLN A 148 24.98 21.62 -2.95
N ARG A 149 25.64 20.53 -3.40
CA ARG A 149 25.02 19.52 -4.26
C ARG A 149 23.91 18.76 -3.56
N GLN A 150 24.12 18.40 -2.29
CA GLN A 150 23.08 17.77 -1.44
C GLN A 150 21.81 18.62 -1.44
N LYS A 151 21.94 19.93 -1.19
CA LYS A 151 20.81 20.86 -1.19
C LYS A 151 20.19 21.03 -2.57
N ASN A 152 21.00 21.20 -3.62
CA ASN A 152 20.51 21.47 -4.97
C ASN A 152 19.75 20.29 -5.59
N TYR A 153 20.16 19.06 -5.27
CA TYR A 153 19.57 17.83 -5.78
C TYR A 153 18.59 17.19 -4.80
N ASN A 154 18.33 17.85 -3.67
CA ASN A 154 17.47 17.33 -2.58
C ASN A 154 17.85 15.90 -2.19
N LEU A 155 19.16 15.68 -1.98
CA LEU A 155 19.69 14.40 -1.57
C LEU A 155 19.54 14.23 -0.05
N GLY A 156 19.26 13.01 0.38
CA GLY A 156 19.37 12.61 1.77
C GLY A 156 20.83 12.62 2.22
N MET A 157 21.33 11.50 2.70
CA MET A 157 22.73 11.39 3.08
C MET A 157 23.64 11.27 1.84
N VAL A 158 24.81 11.90 1.90
CA VAL A 158 25.88 11.74 0.91
C VAL A 158 27.14 11.26 1.61
N GLU A 159 27.76 10.21 1.10
CA GLU A 159 28.99 9.64 1.60
C GLU A 159 30.05 9.64 0.50
N VAL A 160 31.24 10.12 0.85
CA VAL A 160 32.43 10.07 -0.02
C VAL A 160 33.51 9.24 0.65
N TYR A 161 33.99 8.26 -0.04
CA TYR A 161 35.07 7.39 0.40
C TYR A 161 36.24 7.48 -0.58
N PHE A 162 37.46 7.65 -0.07
CA PHE A 162 38.69 7.57 -0.83
C PHE A 162 39.61 6.50 -0.24
N ASP A 163 40.24 5.70 -1.11
CA ASP A 163 41.10 4.58 -0.68
C ASP A 163 42.33 5.01 0.13
N PHE A 164 42.76 6.25 -0.05
CA PHE A 164 43.91 6.83 0.68
C PHE A 164 43.51 7.54 1.98
N GLN A 165 42.24 7.56 2.33
CA GLN A 165 41.74 8.16 3.58
C GLN A 165 41.13 7.09 4.50
N PRO A 166 41.53 7.07 5.78
CA PRO A 166 41.05 6.04 6.73
C PRO A 166 39.60 6.22 7.14
N GLN A 167 38.99 7.39 6.89
CA GLN A 167 37.64 7.72 7.30
C GLN A 167 36.79 8.22 6.14
N ASN A 168 35.57 7.78 6.10
CA ASN A 168 34.57 8.27 5.16
C ASN A 168 34.18 9.70 5.51
N ILE A 169 33.95 10.51 4.49
CA ILE A 169 33.38 11.85 4.67
C ILE A 169 31.85 11.70 4.51
N VAL A 170 31.12 11.83 5.61
CA VAL A 170 29.67 11.66 5.63
C VAL A 170 28.99 13.01 5.81
N PHE A 171 28.06 13.28 4.92
CA PHE A 171 27.15 14.41 5.01
C PHE A 171 25.77 13.86 5.38
N PRO A 172 25.35 13.97 6.65
CA PRO A 172 24.10 13.41 7.11
C PRO A 172 22.90 14.05 6.39
N ASP A 173 21.80 13.32 6.35
CA ASP A 173 20.52 13.85 5.92
C ASP A 173 20.07 14.96 6.90
N VAL A 174 19.51 16.04 6.34
CA VAL A 174 19.02 17.17 7.14
C VAL A 174 17.74 16.81 7.91
N GLU A 175 16.89 15.98 7.31
CA GLU A 175 15.63 15.54 7.91
C GLU A 175 15.80 14.31 8.81
N HIS A 176 16.80 13.46 8.51
CA HIS A 176 17.07 12.20 9.22
C HIS A 176 18.54 12.08 9.60
N PRO A 177 19.05 12.92 10.52
CA PRO A 177 20.46 12.94 10.89
C PRO A 177 20.95 11.65 11.59
N GLU A 178 20.02 10.82 12.08
CA GLU A 178 20.27 9.51 12.68
C GLU A 178 20.48 8.38 11.66
N MET A 179 20.32 8.66 10.38
CA MET A 179 20.52 7.68 9.31
C MET A 179 21.98 7.25 9.25
N MET A 180 22.22 5.95 9.20
CA MET A 180 23.56 5.40 9.02
C MET A 180 23.89 5.21 7.54
N PRO A 181 25.20 5.31 7.18
CA PRO A 181 25.65 4.97 5.83
C PRO A 181 25.25 3.55 5.42
N ALA A 182 24.91 3.39 4.15
CA ALA A 182 24.53 2.11 3.59
C ALA A 182 25.68 1.10 3.62
N MET A 183 25.41 -0.13 4.07
CA MET A 183 26.38 -1.22 4.00
C MET A 183 26.35 -1.88 2.63
N LEU A 184 27.26 -1.47 1.75
CA LEU A 184 27.37 -2.07 0.44
C LEU A 184 27.89 -3.51 0.50
N SER A 185 27.23 -4.42 -0.20
CA SER A 185 27.68 -5.80 -0.29
C SER A 185 29.02 -5.92 -1.03
N PRO A 186 29.86 -6.95 -0.73
CA PRO A 186 31.13 -7.16 -1.42
C PRO A 186 31.00 -7.20 -2.95
N LYS A 187 29.93 -7.80 -3.45
CA LYS A 187 29.65 -7.86 -4.90
C LYS A 187 29.44 -6.48 -5.51
N LEU A 188 28.70 -5.61 -4.84
CA LEU A 188 28.49 -4.23 -5.31
C LEU A 188 29.81 -3.44 -5.28
N LEU A 189 30.64 -3.64 -4.28
CA LEU A 189 31.96 -3.03 -4.20
C LEU A 189 32.84 -3.47 -5.39
N GLU A 190 32.86 -4.74 -5.73
CA GLU A 190 33.60 -5.23 -6.93
C GLU A 190 33.10 -4.56 -8.21
N GLU A 191 31.80 -4.39 -8.38
CA GLU A 191 31.25 -3.70 -9.56
C GLU A 191 31.64 -2.22 -9.60
N ILE A 192 31.66 -1.54 -8.46
CA ILE A 192 32.08 -0.13 -8.35
C ILE A 192 33.56 0.02 -8.70
N TYR A 193 34.42 -0.85 -8.16
CA TYR A 193 35.84 -0.83 -8.47
C TYR A 193 36.16 -1.29 -9.89
N ALA A 194 35.23 -2.02 -10.54
CA ALA A 194 35.30 -2.26 -11.99
C ALA A 194 34.83 -1.07 -12.83
N GLY A 195 34.56 0.09 -12.20
CA GLY A 195 34.16 1.33 -12.87
C GLY A 195 32.68 1.44 -13.20
N LYS A 196 31.82 0.54 -12.64
CA LYS A 196 30.38 0.57 -12.87
C LYS A 196 29.66 1.40 -11.81
N GLU A 197 28.60 2.03 -12.23
CA GLU A 197 27.66 2.69 -11.35
C GLU A 197 26.59 1.69 -10.93
N VAL A 198 26.23 1.70 -9.65
CA VAL A 198 25.24 0.77 -9.10
C VAL A 198 24.19 1.52 -8.31
N SER A 199 23.04 0.90 -8.16
CA SER A 199 22.01 1.34 -7.22
C SER A 199 21.47 0.15 -6.43
N THR A 200 21.12 0.38 -5.19
CA THR A 200 20.52 -0.62 -4.32
C THR A 200 19.40 0.02 -3.48
N VAL A 201 18.47 -0.80 -3.03
CA VAL A 201 17.46 -0.40 -2.05
C VAL A 201 17.88 -0.98 -0.72
N GLU A 202 18.00 -0.14 0.29
CA GLU A 202 18.36 -0.54 1.64
C GLU A 202 17.24 -0.20 2.62
N THR A 203 16.99 -1.13 3.54
CA THR A 203 16.06 -0.89 4.63
C THR A 203 16.84 -0.33 5.82
N THR A 204 16.50 0.90 6.19
CA THR A 204 17.10 1.61 7.33
C THR A 204 16.11 1.67 8.49
N ASN A 205 16.56 2.16 9.63
CA ASN A 205 15.71 2.42 10.81
C ASN A 205 14.59 3.45 10.52
N THR A 206 14.75 4.28 9.51
CA THR A 206 13.79 5.33 9.11
C THR A 206 12.85 4.88 7.99
N GLY A 207 13.14 3.78 7.32
CA GLY A 207 12.36 3.25 6.18
C GLY A 207 13.25 2.72 5.07
N GLU A 208 12.69 2.58 3.88
CA GLU A 208 13.45 2.20 2.70
C GLU A 208 14.15 3.41 2.09
N THR A 209 15.39 3.21 1.70
CA THR A 209 16.25 4.23 1.10
C THR A 209 16.85 3.67 -0.18
N ILE A 210 16.83 4.45 -1.23
CA ILE A 210 17.47 4.13 -2.50
C ILE A 210 18.85 4.76 -2.50
N VAL A 211 19.86 3.93 -2.70
CA VAL A 211 21.27 4.35 -2.70
C VAL A 211 21.82 4.23 -4.11
N GLY A 212 22.30 5.35 -4.65
CA GLY A 212 23.07 5.37 -5.89
C GLY A 212 24.54 5.52 -5.59
N VAL A 213 25.38 4.71 -6.21
CA VAL A 213 26.84 4.73 -5.99
C VAL A 213 27.55 4.85 -7.32
N ALA A 214 28.55 5.74 -7.35
CA ALA A 214 29.43 5.92 -8.50
C ALA A 214 30.90 5.86 -8.10
N PRO A 215 31.77 5.25 -8.91
CA PRO A 215 33.23 5.30 -8.70
C PRO A 215 33.76 6.70 -8.90
N VAL A 216 34.77 7.09 -8.14
CA VAL A 216 35.56 8.31 -8.33
C VAL A 216 36.86 7.93 -8.98
N PHE A 217 37.16 8.54 -10.12
CA PHE A 217 38.36 8.24 -10.88
C PHE A 217 39.50 9.21 -10.60
N SER A 218 40.72 8.73 -10.78
CA SER A 218 41.90 9.55 -10.75
C SER A 218 41.95 10.47 -11.99
N TYR A 219 42.24 11.76 -11.78
CA TYR A 219 42.47 12.67 -12.94
C TYR A 219 43.73 12.30 -13.71
N ALA A 220 44.75 11.81 -13.03
CA ALA A 220 46.04 11.43 -13.63
C ALA A 220 45.94 10.12 -14.42
N VAL A 221 45.12 9.16 -13.95
CA VAL A 221 44.92 7.86 -14.61
C VAL A 221 43.42 7.62 -14.71
N PRO A 222 42.78 7.97 -15.84
CA PRO A 222 41.31 7.95 -15.98
C PRO A 222 40.63 6.57 -15.82
N SER A 223 41.40 5.49 -15.87
CA SER A 223 40.93 4.12 -15.64
C SER A 223 41.04 3.65 -14.17
N GLU A 224 41.72 4.43 -13.33
CA GLU A 224 41.95 4.09 -11.93
C GLU A 224 40.84 4.64 -11.03
N VAL A 225 40.15 3.75 -10.34
CA VAL A 225 39.15 4.11 -9.31
C VAL A 225 39.92 4.38 -8.01
N ILE A 226 39.80 5.59 -7.47
CA ILE A 226 40.45 6.04 -6.23
C ILE A 226 39.49 6.17 -5.05
N GLY A 227 38.23 5.87 -5.29
CA GLY A 227 37.18 5.96 -4.26
C GLY A 227 35.79 5.82 -4.84
N ARG A 228 34.79 6.11 -4.03
CA ARG A 228 33.39 6.08 -4.41
C ARG A 228 32.59 7.20 -3.77
N ILE A 229 31.47 7.53 -4.36
CA ILE A 229 30.46 8.39 -3.78
C ILE A 229 29.13 7.64 -3.72
N SER A 230 28.47 7.72 -2.58
CA SER A 230 27.12 7.20 -2.38
C SER A 230 26.15 8.35 -2.10
N VAL A 231 25.01 8.33 -2.74
CA VAL A 231 23.92 9.31 -2.52
C VAL A 231 22.65 8.57 -2.17
N ASN A 232 21.94 9.04 -1.17
CA ASN A 232 20.74 8.41 -0.66
C ASN A 232 19.50 9.25 -1.02
N TYR A 233 18.44 8.53 -1.39
CA TYR A 233 17.09 9.07 -1.57
C TYR A 233 16.13 8.35 -0.63
N ASN A 234 15.45 9.11 0.21
CA ASN A 234 14.45 8.56 1.09
C ASN A 234 13.17 8.28 0.32
N VAL A 235 12.63 7.07 0.47
CA VAL A 235 11.32 6.71 -0.05
C VAL A 235 10.26 7.25 0.90
N PRO A 236 9.28 8.05 0.43
CA PRO A 236 8.22 8.56 1.29
C PRO A 236 7.45 7.41 1.96
N LYS A 237 7.22 7.51 3.27
CA LYS A 237 6.40 6.55 4.02
C LYS A 237 4.96 6.66 3.52
N GLY A 238 4.45 5.65 2.80
CA GLY A 238 3.05 5.60 2.35
C GLY A 238 2.83 5.22 0.89
N PHE A 239 3.82 4.61 0.24
CA PHE A 239 3.63 3.88 -1.02
C PHE A 239 3.31 2.42 -0.78
#